data_bda219542f117bd5778b54117b9c8941
#
_entry.id   bda219542f117bd5778b54117b9c8941
#
_cell.length_a   1.000
_cell.length_b   1.000
_cell.length_c   1.000
_cell.angle_alpha   90.00
_cell.angle_beta   90.00
_cell.angle_gamma   90.00
#
_symmetry.space_group_name_H-M   'P 1'
#
loop_
_entity.id
_entity.type
_entity.pdbx_description
1 polymer ?
#
loop_
_entity_poly.entity_id
_entity_poly.type
_entity_poly.pdbx_seq_one_letter_code
_entity_poly.pdbx_strand_id
1 'polypeptide(L)'
;FGEWIDTGLRKLGRGLKRFFWPDPGASFGRRILPYASLLGFLAVAFAIGGAGWEVTNSNEFCGLVCHTMPPQYESFLASPHARVKCVECHIGRATIATQFFRKAHDLSHVIKFAGADYETPIYVKGLRPAPQVCEKCHNPEKFSANSVKEIKTYDAAKNNELTTTYLSFKTGGGTQREGLGKGIHWHIENDIEYIYTDDAHLQQEIPWV
;
A
#
# COMPACT_ATOMS: atom_id res chain seq x y z
N PHE A 1 23.70 -40.75 8.44
CA PHE A 1 22.57 -39.78 8.24
C PHE A 1 22.40 -39.47 6.74
N GLY A 2 23.45 -39.33 5.95
CA GLY A 2 23.41 -39.05 4.51
C GLY A 2 22.78 -40.14 3.64
N GLU A 3 23.08 -41.41 3.90
CA GLU A 3 22.54 -42.55 3.11
C GLU A 3 21.00 -42.70 3.26
N TRP A 4 20.45 -42.38 4.42
CA TRP A 4 19.01 -42.44 4.67
C TRP A 4 18.25 -41.38 3.90
N ILE A 5 18.81 -40.18 3.81
CA ILE A 5 18.25 -39.05 3.04
C ILE A 5 18.33 -39.35 1.55
N ASP A 6 19.44 -39.87 1.05
CA ASP A 6 19.62 -40.19 -0.37
C ASP A 6 18.67 -41.32 -0.82
N THR A 7 18.50 -42.35 0.01
CA THR A 7 17.56 -43.47 -0.26
C THR A 7 16.10 -42.99 -0.26
N GLY A 8 15.76 -42.08 0.65
CA GLY A 8 14.43 -41.44 0.70
C GLY A 8 14.11 -40.61 -0.52
N LEU A 9 15.05 -39.75 -0.92
CA LEU A 9 14.92 -38.90 -2.11
C LEU A 9 14.80 -39.70 -3.40
N ARG A 10 15.58 -40.81 -3.54
CA ARG A 10 15.46 -41.69 -4.71
C ARG A 10 14.15 -42.46 -4.77
N LYS A 11 13.61 -42.87 -3.61
CA LYS A 11 12.26 -43.49 -3.54
C LYS A 11 11.16 -42.50 -3.92
N LEU A 12 11.25 -41.25 -3.39
CA LEU A 12 10.33 -40.17 -3.71
C LEU A 12 10.38 -39.81 -5.20
N GLY A 13 11.57 -39.66 -5.76
CA GLY A 13 11.76 -39.35 -7.18
C GLY A 13 11.20 -40.45 -8.12
N ARG A 14 11.36 -41.75 -7.75
CA ARG A 14 10.74 -42.87 -8.51
C ARG A 14 9.22 -42.88 -8.39
N GLY A 15 8.69 -42.55 -7.22
CA GLY A 15 7.24 -42.42 -7.01
C GLY A 15 6.64 -41.29 -7.83
N LEU A 16 7.24 -40.10 -7.79
CA LEU A 16 6.86 -38.97 -8.62
C LEU A 16 6.94 -39.27 -10.11
N LYS A 17 8.02 -39.89 -10.56
CA LYS A 17 8.16 -40.29 -11.97
C LYS A 17 7.05 -41.24 -12.42
N ARG A 18 6.72 -42.27 -11.60
CA ARG A 18 5.61 -43.20 -11.91
C ARG A 18 4.24 -42.55 -11.86
N PHE A 19 4.10 -41.52 -11.03
CA PHE A 19 2.83 -40.78 -10.95
C PHE A 19 2.63 -39.88 -12.18
N PHE A 20 3.64 -39.09 -12.55
CA PHE A 20 3.52 -38.18 -13.71
C PHE A 20 3.73 -38.83 -15.06
N TRP A 21 4.45 -39.95 -15.12
CA TRP A 21 4.69 -40.73 -16.33
C TRP A 21 4.26 -42.21 -16.11
N PRO A 22 2.95 -42.48 -16.10
CA PRO A 22 2.44 -43.83 -15.95
C PRO A 22 2.79 -44.66 -17.18
N ASP A 23 2.89 -46.02 -16.99
CA ASP A 23 3.22 -46.95 -18.05
C ASP A 23 2.22 -46.86 -19.23
N PRO A 24 2.69 -47.11 -20.47
CA PRO A 24 1.84 -47.03 -21.67
C PRO A 24 0.57 -47.89 -21.63
N GLY A 25 0.55 -48.97 -20.84
CA GLY A 25 -0.59 -49.85 -20.60
C GLY A 25 -1.55 -49.42 -19.49
N ALA A 26 -1.27 -48.30 -18.80
CA ALA A 26 -2.10 -47.85 -17.70
C ALA A 26 -3.49 -47.43 -18.17
N SER A 27 -4.50 -47.62 -17.32
CA SER A 27 -5.87 -47.18 -17.58
C SER A 27 -5.93 -45.65 -17.78
N PHE A 28 -6.92 -45.20 -18.55
CA PHE A 28 -7.15 -43.79 -18.87
C PHE A 28 -7.18 -42.89 -17.60
N GLY A 29 -7.91 -43.33 -16.57
CA GLY A 29 -7.97 -42.57 -15.29
C GLY A 29 -6.60 -42.38 -14.65
N ARG A 30 -5.73 -43.41 -14.71
CA ARG A 30 -4.37 -43.34 -14.13
C ARG A 30 -3.46 -42.39 -14.91
N ARG A 31 -3.71 -42.22 -16.22
CA ARG A 31 -2.95 -41.25 -17.03
C ARG A 31 -3.41 -39.81 -16.80
N ILE A 32 -4.71 -39.59 -16.52
CA ILE A 32 -5.25 -38.26 -16.29
C ILE A 32 -5.02 -37.77 -14.82
N LEU A 33 -4.97 -38.69 -13.86
CA LEU A 33 -4.87 -38.40 -12.45
C LEU A 33 -3.77 -37.37 -12.10
N PRO A 34 -2.53 -37.44 -12.59
CA PRO A 34 -1.50 -36.46 -12.29
C PRO A 34 -1.83 -35.06 -12.80
N TYR A 35 -2.43 -34.95 -13.97
CA TYR A 35 -2.84 -33.67 -14.56
C TYR A 35 -4.04 -33.08 -13.81
N ALA A 36 -5.02 -33.93 -13.49
CA ALA A 36 -6.16 -33.50 -12.69
C ALA A 36 -5.77 -33.06 -11.28
N SER A 37 -4.84 -33.77 -10.63
CA SER A 37 -4.33 -33.39 -9.31
C SER A 37 -3.52 -32.10 -9.38
N LEU A 38 -2.69 -31.90 -10.40
CA LEU A 38 -1.97 -30.65 -10.62
C LEU A 38 -2.92 -29.49 -10.86
N LEU A 39 -3.91 -29.67 -11.72
CA LEU A 39 -4.92 -28.64 -12.00
C LEU A 39 -5.72 -28.30 -10.73
N GLY A 40 -6.13 -29.32 -9.97
CA GLY A 40 -6.80 -29.11 -8.68
C GLY A 40 -5.94 -28.36 -7.69
N PHE A 41 -4.67 -28.74 -7.57
CA PHE A 41 -3.70 -28.01 -6.73
C PHE A 41 -3.54 -26.54 -7.15
N LEU A 42 -3.36 -26.29 -8.46
CA LEU A 42 -3.24 -24.93 -8.98
C LEU A 42 -4.51 -24.11 -8.76
N ALA A 43 -5.69 -24.72 -8.94
CA ALA A 43 -6.96 -24.04 -8.67
C ALA A 43 -7.11 -23.65 -7.20
N VAL A 44 -6.77 -24.55 -6.27
CA VAL A 44 -6.77 -24.29 -4.83
C VAL A 44 -5.74 -23.22 -4.48
N ALA A 45 -4.52 -23.32 -5.00
CA ALA A 45 -3.46 -22.35 -4.76
C ALA A 45 -3.85 -20.95 -5.27
N PHE A 46 -4.49 -20.88 -6.44
CA PHE A 46 -5.00 -19.63 -7.00
C PHE A 46 -6.15 -19.05 -6.16
N ALA A 47 -7.08 -19.89 -5.69
CA ALA A 47 -8.16 -19.44 -4.82
C ALA A 47 -7.65 -18.92 -3.48
N ILE A 48 -6.72 -19.64 -2.83
CA ILE A 48 -6.10 -19.21 -1.58
C ILE A 48 -5.28 -17.92 -1.80
N GLY A 49 -4.50 -17.86 -2.88
CA GLY A 49 -3.72 -16.69 -3.24
C GLY A 49 -4.60 -15.47 -3.50
N GLY A 50 -5.70 -15.64 -4.23
CA GLY A 50 -6.68 -14.58 -4.49
C GLY A 50 -7.38 -14.09 -3.21
N ALA A 51 -7.84 -15.02 -2.38
CA ALA A 51 -8.44 -14.68 -1.08
C ALA A 51 -7.43 -13.96 -0.16
N GLY A 52 -6.20 -14.45 -0.08
CA GLY A 52 -5.12 -13.83 0.68
C GLY A 52 -4.79 -12.43 0.16
N TRP A 53 -4.80 -12.25 -1.16
CA TRP A 53 -4.63 -10.93 -1.78
C TRP A 53 -5.71 -9.95 -1.35
N GLU A 54 -6.98 -10.33 -1.41
CA GLU A 54 -8.10 -9.46 -0.99
C GLU A 54 -8.05 -9.14 0.50
N VAL A 55 -7.82 -10.13 1.35
CA VAL A 55 -7.70 -9.93 2.80
C VAL A 55 -6.56 -8.97 3.11
N THR A 56 -5.37 -9.20 2.56
CA THR A 56 -4.20 -8.34 2.82
C THR A 56 -4.26 -6.97 2.17
N ASN A 57 -5.25 -6.70 1.33
CA ASN A 57 -5.55 -5.39 0.75
C ASN A 57 -6.73 -4.68 1.43
N SER A 58 -7.37 -5.30 2.42
CA SER A 58 -8.47 -4.68 3.15
C SER A 58 -7.98 -3.60 4.11
N ASN A 59 -8.84 -2.62 4.39
CA ASN A 59 -8.55 -1.56 5.34
C ASN A 59 -8.46 -2.10 6.77
N GLU A 60 -9.27 -3.11 7.08
CA GLU A 60 -9.28 -3.79 8.37
C GLU A 60 -7.96 -4.52 8.63
N PHE A 61 -7.42 -5.20 7.61
CA PHE A 61 -6.11 -5.83 7.72
C PHE A 61 -5.03 -4.80 8.01
N CYS A 62 -4.99 -3.71 7.23
CA CYS A 62 -3.98 -2.67 7.40
C CYS A 62 -4.09 -1.94 8.74
N GLY A 63 -5.31 -1.70 9.22
CA GLY A 63 -5.58 -0.88 10.40
C GLY A 63 -5.62 -1.63 11.72
N LEU A 64 -5.93 -2.94 11.71
CA LEU A 64 -6.24 -3.69 12.94
C LEU A 64 -5.31 -4.87 13.23
N VAL A 65 -4.60 -5.41 12.22
CA VAL A 65 -3.69 -6.55 12.44
C VAL A 65 -2.46 -6.13 13.22
N CYS A 66 -1.93 -4.93 12.97
CA CYS A 66 -0.81 -4.39 13.73
C CYS A 66 -1.31 -3.44 14.82
N HIS A 67 -0.99 -3.71 16.10
CA HIS A 67 -1.44 -2.92 17.26
C HIS A 67 -0.94 -1.45 17.25
N THR A 68 -0.06 -1.08 16.34
CA THR A 68 0.46 0.27 16.16
C THR A 68 -0.37 1.13 15.21
N MET A 69 -1.31 0.53 14.46
CA MET A 69 -2.08 1.19 13.42
C MET A 69 -3.49 1.69 13.79
N PRO A 70 -4.11 1.30 14.93
CA PRO A 70 -5.46 1.73 15.27
C PRO A 70 -5.67 3.25 15.25
N PRO A 71 -4.75 4.11 15.77
CA PRO A 71 -4.95 5.56 15.71
C PRO A 71 -5.03 6.10 14.28
N GLN A 72 -4.20 5.57 13.37
CA GLN A 72 -4.23 5.92 11.95
C GLN A 72 -5.52 5.43 11.28
N TYR A 73 -5.99 4.24 11.67
CA TYR A 73 -7.22 3.67 11.14
C TYR A 73 -8.47 4.46 11.57
N GLU A 74 -8.55 4.86 12.83
CA GLU A 74 -9.64 5.72 13.32
C GLU A 74 -9.63 7.09 12.63
N SER A 75 -8.47 7.70 12.50
CA SER A 75 -8.30 8.96 11.77
C SER A 75 -8.71 8.82 10.31
N PHE A 76 -8.35 7.70 9.67
CA PHE A 76 -8.75 7.37 8.30
C PHE A 76 -10.28 7.25 8.19
N LEU A 77 -10.94 6.54 9.09
CA LEU A 77 -12.40 6.37 9.08
C LEU A 77 -13.16 7.71 9.22
N ALA A 78 -12.58 8.67 9.93
CA ALA A 78 -13.11 10.02 10.06
C ALA A 78 -12.80 10.92 8.84
N SER A 79 -11.96 10.46 7.90
CA SER A 79 -11.51 11.25 6.76
C SER A 79 -12.48 11.17 5.57
N PRO A 80 -12.43 12.14 4.64
CA PRO A 80 -13.15 12.04 3.36
C PRO A 80 -12.75 10.83 2.51
N HIS A 81 -11.61 10.22 2.79
CA HIS A 81 -11.07 9.06 2.08
C HIS A 81 -11.42 7.71 2.71
N ALA A 82 -12.31 7.66 3.71
CA ALA A 82 -12.69 6.43 4.41
C ALA A 82 -13.20 5.27 3.52
N ARG A 83 -13.56 5.58 2.27
CA ARG A 83 -14.02 4.58 1.26
C ARG A 83 -12.91 4.11 0.31
N VAL A 84 -11.71 4.68 0.42
CA VAL A 84 -10.56 4.34 -0.43
C VAL A 84 -9.72 3.32 0.31
N LYS A 85 -9.28 2.25 -0.36
CA LYS A 85 -8.42 1.26 0.29
C LYS A 85 -7.06 1.88 0.63
N CYS A 86 -6.53 1.57 1.81
CA CYS A 86 -5.21 2.05 2.26
C CYS A 86 -4.12 1.77 1.22
N VAL A 87 -4.19 0.59 0.59
CA VAL A 87 -3.25 0.16 -0.46
C VAL A 87 -3.31 1.03 -1.72
N GLU A 88 -4.40 1.71 -2.01
CA GLU A 88 -4.48 2.60 -3.19
C GLU A 88 -3.58 3.82 -3.07
N CYS A 89 -3.34 4.28 -1.83
CA CYS A 89 -2.41 5.37 -1.55
C CYS A 89 -1.00 4.85 -1.24
N HIS A 90 -0.86 3.82 -0.39
CA HIS A 90 0.44 3.35 0.08
C HIS A 90 1.16 2.46 -0.95
N ILE A 91 0.44 1.57 -1.63
CA ILE A 91 0.99 0.72 -2.70
C ILE A 91 0.84 1.40 -4.07
N GLY A 92 -0.23 2.17 -4.23
CA GLY A 92 -0.59 2.86 -5.47
C GLY A 92 -1.29 1.96 -6.49
N ARG A 93 -2.08 2.59 -7.35
CA ARG A 93 -2.78 1.92 -8.46
C ARG A 93 -1.80 1.58 -9.57
N ALA A 94 -1.50 0.31 -9.72
CA ALA A 94 -0.60 -0.21 -10.74
C ALA A 94 -1.06 -1.61 -11.19
N THR A 95 -0.33 -2.24 -12.10
CA THR A 95 -0.58 -3.64 -12.46
C THR A 95 -0.39 -4.55 -11.24
N ILE A 96 -1.08 -5.68 -11.22
CA ILE A 96 -0.99 -6.66 -10.12
C ILE A 96 0.48 -7.07 -9.86
N ALA A 97 1.25 -7.28 -10.92
CA ALA A 97 2.67 -7.61 -10.80
C ALA A 97 3.46 -6.49 -10.07
N THR A 98 3.25 -5.23 -10.48
CA THR A 98 3.90 -4.09 -9.83
C THR A 98 3.48 -3.95 -8.38
N GLN A 99 2.19 -4.12 -8.07
CA GLN A 99 1.70 -4.08 -6.69
C GLN A 99 2.29 -5.21 -5.84
N PHE A 100 2.42 -6.41 -6.42
CA PHE A 100 3.03 -7.56 -5.75
C PHE A 100 4.49 -7.26 -5.35
N PHE A 101 5.30 -6.76 -6.27
CA PHE A 101 6.70 -6.43 -5.96
C PHE A 101 6.82 -5.30 -4.95
N ARG A 102 5.94 -4.30 -5.01
CA ARG A 102 5.88 -3.22 -4.01
C ARG A 102 5.53 -3.77 -2.63
N LYS A 103 4.52 -4.64 -2.52
CA LYS A 103 4.17 -5.32 -1.28
C LYS A 103 5.30 -6.21 -0.74
N ALA A 104 5.97 -6.94 -1.61
CA ALA A 104 7.10 -7.78 -1.24
C ALA A 104 8.25 -6.95 -0.64
N HIS A 105 8.51 -5.76 -1.18
CA HIS A 105 9.47 -4.81 -0.61
C HIS A 105 9.06 -4.35 0.80
N ASP A 106 7.77 -4.09 1.01
CA ASP A 106 7.23 -3.62 2.28
C ASP A 106 7.18 -4.73 3.37
N LEU A 107 7.50 -5.99 3.02
CA LEU A 107 7.62 -7.08 3.99
C LEU A 107 8.68 -6.78 5.07
N SER A 108 9.66 -5.94 4.75
CA SER A 108 10.65 -5.43 5.72
C SER A 108 9.99 -4.73 6.91
N HIS A 109 8.83 -4.07 6.71
CA HIS A 109 8.08 -3.44 7.80
C HIS A 109 7.50 -4.47 8.78
N VAL A 110 7.07 -5.63 8.27
CA VAL A 110 6.58 -6.74 9.11
C VAL A 110 7.71 -7.28 9.99
N ILE A 111 8.91 -7.41 9.43
CA ILE A 111 10.09 -7.86 10.17
C ILE A 111 10.46 -6.85 11.26
N LYS A 112 10.50 -5.56 10.94
CA LYS A 112 10.76 -4.49 11.90
C LYS A 112 9.71 -4.45 13.00
N PHE A 113 8.44 -4.62 12.63
CA PHE A 113 7.34 -4.71 13.60
C PHE A 113 7.52 -5.89 14.55
N ALA A 114 7.82 -7.09 14.03
CA ALA A 114 8.03 -8.28 14.84
C ALA A 114 9.26 -8.15 15.77
N GLY A 115 10.29 -7.42 15.34
CA GLY A 115 11.49 -7.12 16.12
C GLY A 115 11.37 -5.91 17.05
N ALA A 116 10.22 -5.22 17.06
CA ALA A 116 10.02 -3.94 17.75
C ALA A 116 11.04 -2.85 17.34
N ASP A 117 11.59 -2.95 16.13
CA ASP A 117 12.58 -2.03 15.56
C ASP A 117 11.87 -0.98 14.67
N TYR A 118 11.10 -0.09 15.29
CA TYR A 118 10.42 1.01 14.62
C TYR A 118 10.35 2.25 15.51
N GLU A 119 10.32 3.41 14.87
CA GLU A 119 10.20 4.70 15.55
C GLU A 119 8.77 4.99 15.99
N THR A 120 8.61 5.65 17.12
CA THR A 120 7.33 6.14 17.62
C THR A 120 7.37 7.66 17.78
N PRO A 121 6.36 8.40 17.30
CA PRO A 121 5.17 7.95 16.57
C PRO A 121 5.49 7.41 15.18
N ILE A 122 4.67 6.46 14.70
CA ILE A 122 4.80 5.93 13.35
C ILE A 122 4.26 6.93 12.35
N TYR A 123 5.08 7.29 11.38
CA TYR A 123 4.69 8.15 10.26
C TYR A 123 5.30 7.66 8.94
N VAL A 124 4.68 8.04 7.85
CA VAL A 124 5.14 7.66 6.51
C VAL A 124 6.35 8.51 6.14
N LYS A 125 7.50 7.87 5.93
CA LYS A 125 8.76 8.54 5.53
C LYS A 125 8.84 8.87 4.05
N GLY A 126 8.00 8.26 3.22
CA GLY A 126 7.97 8.50 1.77
C GLY A 126 6.61 8.14 1.19
N LEU A 127 5.91 9.10 0.65
CA LEU A 127 4.71 8.87 -0.15
C LEU A 127 5.10 8.65 -1.61
N ARG A 128 4.27 7.89 -2.31
CA ARG A 128 4.42 7.78 -3.76
C ARG A 128 4.03 9.10 -4.43
N PRO A 129 4.64 9.44 -5.58
CA PRO A 129 4.29 10.65 -6.31
C PRO A 129 2.79 10.77 -6.57
N ALA A 130 2.24 11.96 -6.45
CA ALA A 130 0.82 12.25 -6.63
C ALA A 130 0.22 11.70 -7.94
N PRO A 131 0.90 11.75 -9.10
CA PRO A 131 0.40 11.16 -10.34
C PRO A 131 0.16 9.66 -10.27
N GLN A 132 0.85 8.94 -9.40
CA GLN A 132 0.69 7.49 -9.23
C GLN A 132 -0.46 7.10 -8.30
N VAL A 133 -0.92 8.03 -7.48
CA VAL A 133 -1.88 7.78 -6.39
C VAL A 133 -3.05 8.76 -6.45
N CYS A 134 -2.84 10.00 -6.04
CA CYS A 134 -3.89 11.00 -5.85
C CYS A 134 -4.60 11.33 -7.16
N GLU A 135 -3.85 11.55 -8.22
CA GLU A 135 -4.37 11.97 -9.53
C GLU A 135 -5.08 10.85 -10.29
N LYS A 136 -5.00 9.60 -9.80
CA LYS A 136 -5.84 8.51 -10.33
C LYS A 136 -7.32 8.72 -10.01
N CYS A 137 -7.62 9.44 -8.94
CA CYS A 137 -8.96 9.84 -8.56
C CYS A 137 -9.17 11.36 -8.72
N HIS A 138 -8.19 12.14 -8.29
CA HIS A 138 -8.16 13.60 -8.38
C HIS A 138 -7.41 14.04 -9.64
N ASN A 139 -7.98 13.72 -10.80
CA ASN A 139 -7.37 14.16 -12.07
C ASN A 139 -7.39 15.69 -12.15
N PRO A 140 -6.24 16.38 -12.26
CA PRO A 140 -6.14 17.83 -12.29
C PRO A 140 -6.99 18.49 -13.39
N GLU A 141 -7.17 17.81 -14.52
CA GLU A 141 -8.00 18.31 -15.62
C GLU A 141 -9.49 18.30 -15.33
N LYS A 142 -9.94 17.44 -14.41
CA LYS A 142 -11.36 17.28 -14.05
C LYS A 142 -11.78 18.08 -12.82
N PHE A 143 -10.84 18.41 -11.96
CA PHE A 143 -11.10 19.12 -10.73
C PHE A 143 -10.70 20.58 -10.87
N SER A 144 -11.67 21.45 -11.13
CA SER A 144 -11.45 22.91 -11.21
C SER A 144 -11.82 23.63 -9.91
N ALA A 145 -12.50 22.97 -8.99
CA ALA A 145 -12.97 23.57 -7.74
C ALA A 145 -11.89 23.65 -6.67
N ASN A 146 -11.95 24.72 -5.87
CA ASN A 146 -11.15 24.83 -4.66
C ASN A 146 -11.75 24.02 -3.52
N SER A 147 -10.90 23.42 -2.69
CA SER A 147 -11.32 22.81 -1.43
C SER A 147 -11.08 23.78 -0.29
N VAL A 148 -12.08 23.94 0.58
CA VAL A 148 -11.96 24.77 1.78
C VAL A 148 -11.79 23.86 2.99
N LYS A 149 -10.74 24.09 3.76
CA LYS A 149 -10.48 23.40 5.02
C LYS A 149 -10.67 24.37 6.17
N GLU A 150 -11.53 24.01 7.12
CA GLU A 150 -11.67 24.70 8.40
C GLU A 150 -10.70 24.10 9.41
N ILE A 151 -9.89 24.96 10.03
CA ILE A 151 -8.97 24.61 11.10
C ILE A 151 -9.37 25.37 12.35
N LYS A 152 -9.64 24.64 13.42
CA LYS A 152 -9.96 25.16 14.73
C LYS A 152 -8.76 25.03 15.65
N THR A 153 -8.28 26.15 16.17
CA THR A 153 -7.21 26.19 17.17
C THR A 153 -7.71 26.85 18.44
N TYR A 154 -7.28 26.33 19.58
CA TYR A 154 -7.64 26.85 20.90
C TYR A 154 -6.38 27.39 21.56
N ASP A 155 -6.40 28.66 21.96
CA ASP A 155 -5.28 29.31 22.65
C ASP A 155 -5.40 29.09 24.15
N ALA A 156 -4.55 28.22 24.71
CA ALA A 156 -4.54 27.92 26.13
C ALA A 156 -4.17 29.15 26.98
N ALA A 157 -3.36 30.10 26.46
CA ALA A 157 -3.00 31.31 27.13
C ALA A 157 -4.14 32.35 27.23
N LYS A 158 -5.14 32.18 26.36
CA LYS A 158 -6.32 33.06 26.26
C LYS A 158 -7.62 32.35 26.66
N ASN A 159 -7.57 31.60 27.75
CA ASN A 159 -8.77 30.87 28.24
C ASN A 159 -9.44 29.98 27.22
N ASN A 160 -8.63 29.30 26.40
CA ASN A 160 -9.11 28.45 25.30
C ASN A 160 -9.95 29.20 24.25
N GLU A 161 -9.62 30.43 23.96
CA GLU A 161 -10.27 31.19 22.88
C GLU A 161 -10.15 30.42 21.58
N LEU A 162 -11.30 30.21 20.93
CA LEU A 162 -11.37 29.51 19.66
C LEU A 162 -11.02 30.47 18.52
N THR A 163 -9.99 30.13 17.77
CA THR A 163 -9.70 30.75 16.47
C THR A 163 -10.03 29.77 15.35
N THR A 164 -10.84 30.20 14.40
CA THR A 164 -11.19 29.42 13.22
C THR A 164 -10.50 30.00 12.00
N THR A 165 -9.66 29.21 11.36
CA THR A 165 -8.97 29.57 10.11
C THR A 165 -9.54 28.80 8.95
N TYR A 166 -9.94 29.47 7.88
CA TYR A 166 -10.40 28.86 6.64
C TYR A 166 -9.28 28.93 5.60
N LEU A 167 -8.80 27.77 5.16
CA LEU A 167 -7.81 27.65 4.09
C LEU A 167 -8.49 27.19 2.81
N SER A 168 -8.33 27.95 1.74
CA SER A 168 -8.79 27.55 0.41
C SER A 168 -7.62 26.99 -0.39
N PHE A 169 -7.73 25.74 -0.82
CA PHE A 169 -6.73 25.06 -1.64
C PHE A 169 -7.25 24.86 -3.05
N LYS A 170 -6.46 25.23 -4.03
CA LYS A 170 -6.71 24.85 -5.42
C LYS A 170 -6.34 23.37 -5.60
N THR A 171 -7.31 22.48 -5.46
CA THR A 171 -7.11 21.04 -5.55
C THR A 171 -7.06 20.52 -6.98
N GLY A 172 -7.57 21.29 -7.93
CA GLY A 172 -7.55 20.94 -9.34
C GLY A 172 -6.64 21.84 -10.18
N GLY A 173 -6.16 21.33 -11.31
CA GLY A 173 -5.31 22.05 -12.23
C GLY A 173 -6.00 23.16 -13.04
N GLY A 174 -7.32 23.22 -13.00
CA GLY A 174 -8.11 24.06 -13.89
C GLY A 174 -8.16 23.53 -15.34
N THR A 175 -8.90 24.19 -16.18
CA THR A 175 -8.94 23.90 -17.61
C THR A 175 -7.84 24.67 -18.35
N GLN A 176 -7.46 24.23 -19.54
CA GLN A 176 -6.55 24.98 -20.43
C GLN A 176 -7.01 26.42 -20.66
N ARG A 177 -8.31 26.67 -20.54
CA ARG A 177 -8.95 27.97 -20.69
C ARG A 177 -8.67 28.93 -19.51
N GLU A 178 -8.46 28.39 -18.31
CA GLU A 178 -8.24 29.17 -17.08
C GLU A 178 -6.76 29.31 -16.73
N GLY A 179 -5.89 28.77 -17.57
CA GLY A 179 -4.48 28.66 -17.30
C GLY A 179 -4.18 27.42 -16.45
N LEU A 180 -3.30 26.58 -16.92
CA LEU A 180 -2.88 25.35 -16.27
C LEU A 180 -2.12 25.64 -14.97
N GLY A 181 -2.87 25.79 -13.88
CA GLY A 181 -2.27 25.65 -12.55
C GLY A 181 -2.34 24.20 -12.15
N LYS A 182 -1.23 23.58 -11.76
CA LYS A 182 -1.18 22.17 -11.33
C LYS A 182 -1.77 21.93 -9.95
N GLY A 183 -2.42 22.92 -9.35
CA GLY A 183 -3.01 22.85 -8.03
C GLY A 183 -1.97 22.70 -6.93
N ILE A 184 -2.43 22.26 -5.74
CA ILE A 184 -1.57 22.12 -4.56
C ILE A 184 -0.50 21.03 -4.73
N HIS A 185 -0.66 20.13 -5.71
CA HIS A 185 0.28 19.04 -5.95
C HIS A 185 1.48 19.45 -6.79
N TRP A 186 1.54 20.69 -7.23
CA TRP A 186 2.64 21.23 -8.02
C TRP A 186 4.02 20.98 -7.36
N HIS A 187 4.11 21.15 -6.05
CA HIS A 187 5.33 20.94 -5.29
C HIS A 187 5.79 19.48 -5.20
N ILE A 188 4.91 18.51 -5.51
CA ILE A 188 5.27 17.09 -5.54
C ILE A 188 5.82 16.68 -6.91
N GLU A 189 5.44 17.41 -7.97
CA GLU A 189 5.84 17.13 -9.34
C GLU A 189 7.14 17.82 -9.76
N ASN A 190 7.51 18.87 -9.05
CA ASN A 190 8.69 19.67 -9.35
C ASN A 190 9.70 19.55 -8.22
N ASP A 191 10.97 19.57 -8.56
CA ASP A 191 12.03 19.69 -7.58
C ASP A 191 11.91 21.06 -6.89
N ILE A 192 11.70 21.04 -5.59
CA ILE A 192 11.59 22.23 -4.76
C ILE A 192 12.73 22.18 -3.75
N GLU A 193 13.53 23.23 -3.73
CA GLU A 193 14.52 23.46 -2.70
C GLU A 193 13.97 24.49 -1.71
N TYR A 194 14.12 24.20 -0.43
CA TYR A 194 13.79 25.16 0.62
C TYR A 194 14.87 25.20 1.68
N ILE A 195 15.11 26.40 2.21
CA ILE A 195 16.06 26.63 3.30
C ILE A 195 15.24 26.79 4.58
N TYR A 196 15.57 26.00 5.57
CA TYR A 196 14.96 26.09 6.90
C TYR A 196 16.00 26.58 7.91
N THR A 197 15.52 27.14 9.00
CA THR A 197 16.39 27.53 10.13
C THR A 197 16.94 26.29 10.82
N ASP A 198 18.17 26.38 11.33
CA ASP A 198 18.91 25.27 11.94
C ASP A 198 18.34 24.82 13.30
N ASP A 199 17.12 25.19 13.62
CA ASP A 199 16.41 24.66 14.77
C ASP A 199 15.86 23.26 14.46
N ALA A 200 16.71 22.26 14.73
CA ALA A 200 16.42 20.85 14.46
C ALA A 200 15.13 20.33 15.15
N HIS A 201 14.61 21.05 16.13
CA HIS A 201 13.46 20.63 16.92
C HIS A 201 12.14 21.25 16.45
N LEU A 202 12.15 22.41 15.85
CA LEU A 202 10.91 23.10 15.52
C LEU A 202 10.62 23.18 14.03
N GLN A 203 11.60 23.34 13.15
CA GLN A 203 11.47 23.43 11.67
C GLN A 203 10.16 24.13 11.22
N GLN A 204 9.74 25.14 11.98
CA GLN A 204 8.45 25.80 11.77
C GLN A 204 8.56 27.00 10.83
N GLU A 205 9.77 27.46 10.60
CA GLU A 205 10.04 28.58 9.75
C GLU A 205 10.81 28.15 8.51
N ILE A 206 10.20 28.36 7.36
CA ILE A 206 10.81 28.16 6.05
C ILE A 206 10.99 29.54 5.42
N PRO A 207 12.15 30.18 5.61
CA PRO A 207 12.36 31.54 5.13
C PRO A 207 12.49 31.64 3.62
N TRP A 208 12.77 30.51 2.95
CA TRP A 208 12.92 30.43 1.49
C TRP A 208 12.35 29.14 0.92
N VAL A 209 11.69 29.29 -0.23
CA VAL A 209 11.17 28.19 -1.04
C VAL A 209 11.60 28.37 -2.50
#